data_09d0e56ee8e51777c4a96d62264c2665
#
_entry.id   09d0e56ee8e51777c4a96d62264c2665
#
_cell.length_a   1.000
_cell.length_b   1.000
_cell.length_c   1.000
_cell.angle_alpha   90.00
_cell.angle_beta   90.00
_cell.angle_gamma   90.00
#
_symmetry.space_group_name_H-M   'P 1'
#
loop_
_entity.id
_entity.type
_entity.pdbx_description
1 polymer ?
#
loop_
_entity_poly.entity_id
_entity_poly.type
_entity_poly.pdbx_seq_one_letter_code
_entity_poly.pdbx_strand_id
1 'polypeptide(L)'
;IESLESLEEVQVVAFQKQKKNSVIGSINTINPSELKIPTSNITNAMAGKLAGMISYQRSGEPGADNAEFFIRGVTSFGYANNPLILIDGLEVTTDDLARIEPDNIASFSIMKDATATSLYGARGANGVILVTTKEGKKGKAKVSFRYENSISAPSQTNEFLGGVDYMNLYNRATRTRDASAPLTYSISKIYGTLNGGDPNIYPNVNWYNELFKDYTLNRKANLNVNGGGDIAQYYLSVSHNN
;
A
#
# COMPACT_ATOMS: atom_id res chain seq x y z
N ILE A 1 41.27 5.10 -22.36
CA ILE A 1 39.90 5.18 -22.84
C ILE A 1 39.26 3.85 -22.47
N GLU A 2 38.72 3.79 -21.25
CA GLU A 2 37.93 2.63 -20.80
C GLU A 2 36.62 2.64 -21.60
N SER A 3 36.42 1.58 -22.34
CA SER A 3 35.14 1.30 -22.99
C SER A 3 34.09 1.14 -21.89
N LEU A 4 33.17 2.06 -21.79
CA LEU A 4 31.93 1.88 -21.08
C LEU A 4 31.20 0.70 -21.76
N GLU A 5 31.37 -0.51 -21.25
CA GLU A 5 30.43 -1.59 -21.51
C GLU A 5 29.07 -1.11 -21.02
N SER A 6 28.23 -0.74 -21.95
CA SER A 6 26.81 -0.51 -21.66
C SER A 6 26.27 -1.82 -21.12
N LEU A 7 26.04 -1.88 -19.81
CA LEU A 7 25.32 -2.98 -19.18
C LEU A 7 24.01 -3.17 -19.97
N GLU A 8 23.96 -4.19 -20.79
CA GLU A 8 22.74 -4.52 -21.53
C GLU A 8 21.65 -4.79 -20.49
N GLU A 9 20.71 -3.88 -20.41
CA GLU A 9 19.60 -3.94 -19.48
C GLU A 9 18.70 -5.12 -19.86
N VAL A 10 18.77 -6.17 -19.05
CA VAL A 10 17.99 -7.41 -19.25
C VAL A 10 16.66 -7.26 -18.55
N GLN A 11 15.58 -7.45 -19.27
CA GLN A 11 14.22 -7.48 -18.73
C GLN A 11 13.73 -8.91 -18.58
N VAL A 12 13.04 -9.18 -17.45
CA VAL A 12 12.36 -10.47 -17.27
C VAL A 12 11.01 -10.40 -17.97
N VAL A 13 10.81 -11.28 -18.95
CA VAL A 13 9.57 -11.42 -19.69
C VAL A 13 9.05 -12.84 -19.52
N ALA A 14 7.94 -12.98 -18.84
CA ALA A 14 7.29 -14.26 -18.58
C ALA A 14 8.26 -15.32 -18.01
N PHE A 15 8.71 -16.25 -18.83
CA PHE A 15 9.56 -17.36 -18.43
C PHE A 15 11.02 -17.21 -18.87
N GLN A 16 11.41 -16.05 -19.41
CA GLN A 16 12.76 -15.84 -19.95
C GLN A 16 13.30 -14.45 -19.66
N LYS A 17 14.63 -14.36 -19.49
CA LYS A 17 15.34 -13.09 -19.46
C LYS A 17 15.63 -12.66 -20.90
N GLN A 18 15.06 -11.55 -21.36
CA GLN A 18 15.29 -10.99 -22.70
C GLN A 18 15.97 -9.62 -22.62
N LYS A 19 16.73 -9.30 -23.66
CA LYS A 19 17.30 -7.95 -23.78
C LYS A 19 16.17 -6.95 -23.97
N LYS A 20 16.22 -5.80 -23.30
CA LYS A 20 15.21 -4.73 -23.36
C LYS A 20 14.84 -4.36 -24.80
N ASN A 21 15.82 -4.33 -25.69
CA ASN A 21 15.62 -3.99 -27.11
C ASN A 21 14.93 -5.10 -27.93
N SER A 22 14.76 -6.30 -27.37
CA SER A 22 14.12 -7.45 -28.04
C SER A 22 12.68 -7.65 -27.60
N VAL A 23 12.19 -6.86 -26.66
CA VAL A 23 10.84 -6.97 -26.12
C VAL A 23 9.86 -6.20 -27.00
N ILE A 24 8.97 -6.91 -27.68
CA ILE A 24 7.97 -6.33 -28.61
C ILE A 24 6.76 -5.72 -27.86
N GLY A 25 6.59 -6.05 -26.58
CA GLY A 25 5.47 -5.60 -25.75
C GLY A 25 5.78 -4.32 -24.98
N SER A 26 4.74 -3.54 -24.62
CA SER A 26 4.89 -2.40 -23.71
C SER A 26 5.08 -2.88 -22.27
N ILE A 27 6.34 -3.09 -21.88
CA ILE A 27 6.72 -3.44 -20.51
C ILE A 27 7.31 -2.21 -19.84
N ASN A 28 6.68 -1.77 -18.76
CA ASN A 28 7.24 -0.72 -17.92
C ASN A 28 7.96 -1.35 -16.75
N THR A 29 9.26 -1.07 -16.64
CA THR A 29 10.09 -1.50 -15.52
C THR A 29 10.40 -0.30 -14.63
N ILE A 30 10.27 -0.48 -13.31
CA ILE A 30 10.72 0.50 -12.32
C ILE A 30 12.04 0.02 -11.73
N ASN A 31 12.92 0.98 -11.51
CA ASN A 31 14.11 0.74 -10.72
C ASN A 31 13.69 0.53 -9.24
N PRO A 32 14.09 -0.58 -8.60
CA PRO A 32 13.75 -0.83 -7.20
C PRO A 32 14.16 0.29 -6.23
N SER A 33 15.18 1.07 -6.57
CA SER A 33 15.57 2.23 -5.77
C SER A 33 14.47 3.31 -5.67
N GLU A 34 13.60 3.41 -6.66
CA GLU A 34 12.49 4.36 -6.68
C GLU A 34 11.33 3.93 -5.78
N LEU A 35 11.27 2.64 -5.42
CA LEU A 35 10.29 2.08 -4.49
C LEU A 35 10.71 2.23 -3.03
N LYS A 36 11.95 2.67 -2.77
CA LYS A 36 12.50 2.88 -1.43
C LYS A 36 12.09 4.23 -0.86
N ILE A 37 10.81 4.43 -0.67
CA ILE A 37 10.26 5.59 0.04
C ILE A 37 9.77 5.15 1.42
N PRO A 38 9.80 6.04 2.41
CA PRO A 38 9.33 5.73 3.77
C PRO A 38 7.80 5.63 3.79
N THR A 39 7.29 4.53 3.25
CA THR A 39 5.87 4.18 3.29
C THR A 39 5.69 2.92 4.12
N SER A 40 4.48 2.73 4.62
CA SER A 40 4.10 1.55 5.39
C SER A 40 4.31 0.25 4.60
N ASN A 41 4.00 0.27 3.29
CA ASN A 41 4.15 -0.89 2.42
C ASN A 41 4.49 -0.49 0.97
N ILE A 42 4.90 -1.48 0.16
CA ILE A 42 5.32 -1.26 -1.21
C ILE A 42 4.18 -0.84 -2.13
N THR A 43 2.93 -1.24 -1.86
CA THR A 43 1.79 -0.91 -2.72
C THR A 43 1.54 0.60 -2.75
N ASN A 44 1.76 1.29 -1.62
CA ASN A 44 1.70 2.75 -1.54
C ASN A 44 2.87 3.42 -2.28
N ALA A 45 4.05 2.80 -2.25
CA ALA A 45 5.23 3.31 -2.97
C ALA A 45 5.07 3.29 -4.49
N MET A 46 4.19 2.42 -4.99
CA MET A 46 3.93 2.25 -6.43
C MET A 46 3.01 3.34 -7.01
N ALA A 47 2.23 4.01 -6.16
CA ALA A 47 1.27 5.03 -6.58
C ALA A 47 1.97 6.17 -7.34
N GLY A 48 1.47 6.49 -8.54
CA GLY A 48 1.99 7.56 -9.38
C GLY A 48 3.34 7.29 -10.06
N LYS A 49 4.01 6.16 -9.79
CA LYS A 49 5.32 5.83 -10.36
C LYS A 49 5.26 4.98 -11.62
N LEU A 50 4.13 4.35 -11.85
CA LEU A 50 3.92 3.43 -12.97
C LEU A 50 2.92 4.01 -13.96
N ALA A 51 3.38 4.34 -15.16
CA ALA A 51 2.50 4.80 -16.22
C ALA A 51 1.46 3.72 -16.59
N GLY A 52 0.16 4.08 -16.53
CA GLY A 52 -0.96 3.18 -16.84
C GLY A 52 -1.41 2.29 -15.68
N MET A 53 -0.90 2.50 -14.49
CA MET A 53 -1.46 1.97 -13.26
C MET A 53 -2.23 3.06 -12.52
N ILE A 54 -3.46 2.75 -12.17
CA ILE A 54 -4.28 3.58 -11.29
C ILE A 54 -4.21 2.95 -9.91
N SER A 55 -3.77 3.71 -8.94
CA SER A 55 -3.68 3.26 -7.54
C SER A 55 -4.45 4.21 -6.67
N TYR A 56 -5.23 3.69 -5.74
CA TYR A 56 -5.89 4.46 -4.72
C TYR A 56 -5.90 3.73 -3.38
N GLN A 57 -5.85 4.50 -2.33
CA GLN A 57 -5.94 4.03 -0.96
C GLN A 57 -7.35 4.30 -0.45
N ARG A 58 -8.07 3.27 -0.02
CA ARG A 58 -9.46 3.42 0.48
C ARG A 58 -9.50 4.12 1.83
N SER A 59 -8.54 3.79 2.66
CA SER A 59 -8.43 4.27 4.03
C SER A 59 -6.98 4.65 4.29
N GLY A 60 -6.75 5.71 5.05
CA GLY A 60 -5.43 6.05 5.56
C GLY A 60 -5.21 5.54 6.98
N GLU A 61 -6.06 4.63 7.44
CA GLU A 61 -5.97 4.10 8.80
C GLU A 61 -4.71 3.23 8.96
N PRO A 62 -3.99 3.36 10.07
CA PRO A 62 -2.84 2.53 10.37
C PRO A 62 -3.21 1.05 10.35
N GLY A 63 -2.49 0.24 9.55
CA GLY A 63 -2.74 -1.19 9.39
C GLY A 63 -3.78 -1.58 8.33
N ALA A 64 -4.54 -0.61 7.76
CA ALA A 64 -5.47 -0.79 6.65
C ALA A 64 -5.13 0.14 5.48
N ASP A 65 -3.86 0.38 5.27
CA ASP A 65 -3.30 1.37 4.35
C ASP A 65 -2.79 0.77 3.03
N ASN A 66 -3.14 -0.49 2.73
CA ASN A 66 -2.83 -1.09 1.44
C ASN A 66 -3.52 -0.33 0.31
N ALA A 67 -2.77 0.02 -0.72
CA ALA A 67 -3.33 0.59 -1.93
C ALA A 67 -3.92 -0.51 -2.82
N GLU A 68 -5.12 -0.27 -3.31
CA GLU A 68 -5.68 -1.02 -4.42
C GLU A 68 -5.17 -0.43 -5.73
N PHE A 69 -4.90 -1.27 -6.72
CA PHE A 69 -4.38 -0.81 -8.00
C PHE A 69 -4.99 -1.59 -9.17
N PHE A 70 -5.16 -0.88 -10.27
CA PHE A 70 -5.68 -1.41 -11.53
C PHE A 70 -4.76 -1.02 -12.67
N ILE A 71 -4.60 -1.93 -13.61
CA ILE A 71 -3.90 -1.65 -14.85
C ILE A 71 -4.95 -1.35 -15.91
N ARG A 72 -4.87 -0.15 -16.53
CA ARG A 72 -5.84 0.35 -17.51
C ARG A 72 -7.26 0.62 -16.99
N GLY A 73 -7.47 0.63 -15.68
CA GLY A 73 -8.76 0.93 -15.07
C GLY A 73 -9.59 -0.30 -14.73
N VAL A 74 -10.81 -0.05 -14.28
CA VAL A 74 -11.79 -1.10 -13.93
C VAL A 74 -12.43 -1.59 -15.23
N THR A 75 -12.20 -2.84 -15.58
CA THR A 75 -12.60 -3.43 -16.86
C THR A 75 -13.88 -4.25 -16.78
N SER A 76 -14.34 -4.62 -15.57
CA SER A 76 -15.54 -5.44 -15.38
C SER A 76 -16.39 -4.94 -14.22
N PHE A 77 -17.70 -5.11 -14.36
CA PHE A 77 -18.67 -4.87 -13.28
C PHE A 77 -18.85 -6.16 -12.47
N GLY A 78 -18.39 -6.15 -11.21
CA GLY A 78 -18.69 -7.19 -10.22
C GLY A 78 -17.78 -8.41 -10.18
N TYR A 79 -16.68 -8.45 -10.96
CA TYR A 79 -15.67 -9.52 -10.91
C TYR A 79 -14.28 -8.97 -10.60
N ALA A 80 -13.34 -9.89 -10.32
CA ALA A 80 -11.97 -9.52 -9.99
C ALA A 80 -11.35 -8.62 -11.07
N ASN A 81 -11.05 -7.38 -10.70
CA ASN A 81 -10.38 -6.39 -11.56
C ASN A 81 -8.87 -6.31 -11.27
N ASN A 82 -8.40 -7.09 -10.29
CA ASN A 82 -7.02 -7.10 -9.86
C ASN A 82 -6.12 -7.68 -10.96
N PRO A 83 -4.93 -7.10 -11.19
CA PRO A 83 -3.94 -7.69 -12.07
C PRO A 83 -3.41 -9.01 -11.50
N LEU A 84 -2.89 -9.87 -12.35
CA LEU A 84 -2.15 -11.06 -11.95
C LEU A 84 -0.80 -10.63 -11.39
N ILE A 85 -0.48 -11.05 -10.17
CA ILE A 85 0.79 -10.73 -9.51
C ILE A 85 1.64 -11.99 -9.44
N LEU A 86 2.85 -11.92 -9.96
CA LEU A 86 3.82 -12.99 -9.97
C LEU A 86 5.10 -12.55 -9.27
N ILE A 87 5.53 -13.30 -8.26
CA ILE A 87 6.83 -13.15 -7.60
C ILE A 87 7.67 -14.38 -7.95
N ASP A 88 8.76 -14.16 -8.65
CA ASP A 88 9.65 -15.23 -9.17
C ASP A 88 8.88 -16.34 -9.93
N GLY A 89 7.82 -15.94 -10.65
CA GLY A 89 6.96 -16.84 -11.42
C GLY A 89 5.84 -17.52 -10.63
N LEU A 90 5.75 -17.31 -9.32
CA LEU A 90 4.68 -17.82 -8.47
C LEU A 90 3.58 -16.76 -8.32
N GLU A 91 2.32 -17.17 -8.49
CA GLU A 91 1.18 -16.30 -8.27
C GLU A 91 0.96 -16.04 -6.78
N VAL A 92 0.75 -14.77 -6.46
CA VAL A 92 0.56 -14.28 -5.10
C VAL A 92 -0.57 -13.26 -5.04
N THR A 93 -1.00 -12.97 -3.82
CA THR A 93 -2.01 -11.95 -3.54
C THR A 93 -1.39 -10.53 -3.42
N THR A 94 -2.25 -9.50 -3.44
CA THR A 94 -1.82 -8.12 -3.18
C THR A 94 -1.23 -7.97 -1.76
N ASP A 95 -1.77 -8.72 -0.80
CA ASP A 95 -1.29 -8.69 0.58
C ASP A 95 0.11 -9.33 0.71
N ASP A 96 0.39 -10.37 -0.07
CA ASP A 96 1.73 -10.96 -0.12
C ASP A 96 2.73 -10.00 -0.76
N LEU A 97 2.33 -9.30 -1.83
CA LEU A 97 3.14 -8.25 -2.43
C LEU A 97 3.42 -7.11 -1.44
N ALA A 98 2.42 -6.69 -0.65
CA ALA A 98 2.57 -5.63 0.32
C ALA A 98 3.61 -5.94 1.42
N ARG A 99 3.84 -7.21 1.71
CA ARG A 99 4.79 -7.69 2.74
C ARG A 99 6.24 -7.77 2.26
N ILE A 100 6.47 -7.67 0.94
CA ILE A 100 7.83 -7.72 0.40
C ILE A 100 8.58 -6.44 0.70
N GLU A 101 9.76 -6.58 1.27
CA GLU A 101 10.68 -5.47 1.44
C GLU A 101 11.25 -5.00 0.09
N PRO A 102 11.18 -3.69 -0.23
CA PRO A 102 11.74 -3.14 -1.46
C PRO A 102 13.21 -3.47 -1.69
N ASP A 103 13.95 -3.66 -0.59
CA ASP A 103 15.37 -4.02 -0.64
C ASP A 103 15.61 -5.43 -1.19
N ASN A 104 14.63 -6.31 -1.18
CA ASN A 104 14.72 -7.67 -1.69
C ASN A 104 14.36 -7.77 -3.18
N ILE A 105 13.82 -6.70 -3.77
CA ILE A 105 13.40 -6.68 -5.17
C ILE A 105 14.61 -6.38 -6.07
N ALA A 106 14.79 -7.21 -7.09
CA ALA A 106 15.76 -6.99 -8.16
C ALA A 106 15.16 -6.19 -9.31
N SER A 107 13.92 -6.52 -9.72
CA SER A 107 13.19 -5.80 -10.76
C SER A 107 11.70 -5.87 -10.51
N PHE A 108 11.01 -4.81 -10.94
CA PHE A 108 9.56 -4.71 -10.91
C PHE A 108 9.07 -4.29 -12.29
N SER A 109 8.24 -5.10 -12.93
CA SER A 109 7.78 -4.88 -14.29
C SER A 109 6.28 -5.05 -14.39
N ILE A 110 5.64 -4.20 -15.21
CA ILE A 110 4.21 -4.30 -15.53
C ILE A 110 4.04 -4.59 -17.01
N MET A 111 3.29 -5.63 -17.30
CA MET A 111 2.86 -5.99 -18.63
C MET A 111 1.42 -5.52 -18.82
N LYS A 112 1.23 -4.61 -19.77
CA LYS A 112 -0.08 -4.01 -20.06
C LYS A 112 -0.67 -4.47 -21.36
N ASP A 113 0.15 -4.82 -22.35
CA ASP A 113 -0.30 -5.18 -23.68
C ASP A 113 -0.89 -6.58 -23.73
N ALA A 114 -1.93 -6.74 -24.57
CA ALA A 114 -2.54 -8.02 -24.83
C ALA A 114 -1.53 -9.06 -25.33
N THR A 115 -0.54 -8.64 -26.12
CA THR A 115 0.53 -9.52 -26.61
C THR A 115 1.40 -10.06 -25.48
N ALA A 116 1.75 -9.18 -24.51
CA ALA A 116 2.53 -9.56 -23.37
C ALA A 116 1.70 -10.39 -22.37
N THR A 117 0.42 -10.03 -22.16
CA THR A 117 -0.47 -10.74 -21.25
C THR A 117 -1.02 -12.06 -21.81
N SER A 118 -1.00 -12.25 -23.13
CA SER A 118 -1.46 -13.51 -23.78
C SER A 118 -0.73 -14.75 -23.28
N LEU A 119 0.50 -14.60 -22.80
CA LEU A 119 1.28 -15.69 -22.20
C LEU A 119 0.63 -16.26 -20.93
N TYR A 120 -0.24 -15.48 -20.28
CA TYR A 120 -0.93 -15.85 -19.03
C TYR A 120 -2.42 -16.13 -19.24
N GLY A 121 -2.89 -16.12 -20.49
CA GLY A 121 -4.27 -16.40 -20.86
C GLY A 121 -5.26 -15.43 -20.19
N ALA A 122 -6.47 -15.92 -19.88
CA ALA A 122 -7.54 -15.12 -19.27
C ALA A 122 -7.11 -14.45 -17.93
N ARG A 123 -6.19 -15.05 -17.20
CA ARG A 123 -5.68 -14.50 -15.93
C ARG A 123 -4.87 -13.23 -16.12
N GLY A 124 -4.24 -13.03 -17.27
CA GLY A 124 -3.51 -11.83 -17.62
C GLY A 124 -4.36 -10.70 -18.22
N ALA A 125 -5.69 -10.90 -18.36
CA ALA A 125 -6.58 -9.92 -19.02
C ALA A 125 -6.55 -8.53 -18.37
N ASN A 126 -6.41 -8.45 -17.04
CA ASN A 126 -6.32 -7.21 -16.28
C ASN A 126 -4.88 -6.68 -16.15
N GLY A 127 -3.93 -7.25 -16.91
CA GLY A 127 -2.52 -6.95 -16.81
C GLY A 127 -1.78 -7.89 -15.85
N VAL A 128 -0.46 -7.89 -15.95
CA VAL A 128 0.42 -8.74 -15.15
C VAL A 128 1.51 -7.91 -14.50
N ILE A 129 1.71 -8.12 -13.22
CA ILE A 129 2.80 -7.56 -12.43
C ILE A 129 3.84 -8.66 -12.19
N LEU A 130 5.05 -8.41 -12.63
CA LEU A 130 6.19 -9.31 -12.46
C LEU A 130 7.15 -8.70 -11.45
N VAL A 131 7.37 -9.39 -10.36
CA VAL A 131 8.38 -9.05 -9.36
C VAL A 131 9.44 -10.13 -9.38
N THR A 132 10.68 -9.72 -9.54
CA THR A 132 11.83 -10.63 -9.41
C THR A 132 12.59 -10.24 -8.17
N THR A 133 12.88 -11.22 -7.32
CA THR A 133 13.66 -11.01 -6.12
C THR A 133 15.17 -11.05 -6.42
N LYS A 134 15.97 -10.54 -5.49
CA LYS A 134 17.42 -10.55 -5.61
C LYS A 134 17.96 -11.96 -5.41
N GLU A 135 18.83 -12.36 -6.30
CA GLU A 135 19.59 -13.61 -6.24
C GLU A 135 21.01 -13.37 -5.70
N GLY A 136 21.66 -14.44 -5.27
CA GLY A 136 23.07 -14.44 -4.94
C GLY A 136 23.94 -14.00 -6.14
N LYS A 137 25.04 -13.34 -5.87
CA LYS A 137 26.01 -12.95 -6.91
C LYS A 137 27.38 -13.44 -6.56
N LYS A 138 28.14 -13.86 -7.58
CA LYS A 138 29.56 -14.20 -7.41
C LYS A 138 30.33 -12.99 -6.89
N GLY A 139 31.14 -13.22 -5.88
CA GLY A 139 32.02 -12.22 -5.29
C GLY A 139 32.14 -12.34 -3.78
N LYS A 140 32.95 -11.45 -3.20
CA LYS A 140 33.07 -11.35 -1.75
C LYS A 140 31.72 -11.02 -1.12
N ALA A 141 31.48 -11.53 0.08
CA ALA A 141 30.29 -11.22 0.84
C ALA A 141 30.12 -9.70 1.01
N LYS A 142 28.98 -9.19 0.56
CA LYS A 142 28.56 -7.80 0.76
C LYS A 142 27.45 -7.80 1.78
N VAL A 143 27.63 -7.05 2.86
CA VAL A 143 26.64 -6.84 3.89
C VAL A 143 26.05 -5.45 3.72
N SER A 144 24.73 -5.34 3.70
CA SER A 144 24.04 -4.05 3.72
C SER A 144 23.02 -4.04 4.87
N PHE A 145 23.01 -2.96 5.61
CA PHE A 145 22.06 -2.72 6.69
C PHE A 145 21.31 -1.42 6.43
N ARG A 146 20.00 -1.46 6.59
CA ARG A 146 19.11 -0.30 6.48
C ARG A 146 18.25 -0.22 7.70
N TYR A 147 18.18 0.95 8.31
CA TYR A 147 17.27 1.25 9.40
C TYR A 147 16.45 2.48 9.04
N GLU A 148 15.15 2.37 9.20
CA GLU A 148 14.19 3.45 8.97
C GLU A 148 13.35 3.67 10.21
N ASN A 149 13.11 4.93 10.52
CA ASN A 149 12.18 5.35 11.55
C ASN A 149 11.26 6.41 10.93
N SER A 150 9.97 6.16 10.91
CA SER A 150 8.98 7.06 10.33
C SER A 150 7.84 7.32 11.30
N ILE A 151 7.27 8.51 11.19
CA ILE A 151 6.08 8.93 11.93
C ILE A 151 4.95 9.01 10.92
N SER A 152 3.87 8.28 11.18
CA SER A 152 2.66 8.34 10.38
C SER A 152 1.55 8.99 11.19
N ALA A 153 0.87 9.96 10.59
CA ALA A 153 -0.31 10.59 11.18
C ALA A 153 -1.42 10.68 10.12
N PRO A 154 -2.69 10.64 10.52
CA PRO A 154 -3.80 10.90 9.61
C PRO A 154 -3.64 12.28 8.97
N SER A 155 -3.77 12.38 7.65
CA SER A 155 -3.72 13.67 6.95
C SER A 155 -5.00 14.50 7.17
N GLN A 156 -6.09 13.82 7.46
CA GLN A 156 -7.37 14.41 7.79
C GLN A 156 -8.13 13.49 8.73
N THR A 157 -8.73 14.06 9.76
CA THR A 157 -9.62 13.36 10.68
C THR A 157 -11.02 13.92 10.53
N ASN A 158 -12.04 13.08 10.74
CA ASN A 158 -13.41 13.54 10.76
C ASN A 158 -13.66 14.35 12.05
N GLU A 159 -14.18 15.53 11.90
CA GLU A 159 -14.66 16.32 13.03
C GLU A 159 -16.05 15.83 13.42
N PHE A 160 -16.17 15.32 14.64
CA PHE A 160 -17.45 14.89 15.19
C PHE A 160 -18.06 16.00 16.03
N LEU A 161 -19.38 16.12 15.96
CA LEU A 161 -20.13 17.04 16.80
C LEU A 161 -19.99 16.67 18.28
N GLY A 162 -19.84 17.67 19.12
CA GLY A 162 -19.98 17.50 20.56
C GLY A 162 -21.38 17.03 20.94
N GLY A 163 -21.51 16.37 22.11
CA GLY A 163 -22.78 15.83 22.56
C GLY A 163 -23.90 16.85 22.64
N VAL A 164 -23.61 18.09 23.02
CA VAL A 164 -24.59 19.17 23.12
C VAL A 164 -25.12 19.56 21.74
N ASP A 165 -24.22 19.74 20.75
CA ASP A 165 -24.62 20.11 19.39
C ASP A 165 -25.38 18.97 18.72
N TYR A 166 -24.94 17.73 18.93
CA TYR A 166 -25.64 16.54 18.44
C TYR A 166 -27.06 16.49 18.97
N MET A 167 -27.26 16.64 20.28
CA MET A 167 -28.61 16.60 20.90
C MET A 167 -29.52 17.70 20.38
N ASN A 168 -28.99 18.92 20.22
CA ASN A 168 -29.73 20.06 19.67
C ASN A 168 -30.14 19.82 18.22
N LEU A 169 -29.21 19.36 17.38
CA LEU A 169 -29.48 19.10 15.98
C LEU A 169 -30.45 17.92 15.79
N TYR A 170 -30.32 16.89 16.61
CA TYR A 170 -31.26 15.75 16.58
C TYR A 170 -32.69 16.20 16.94
N ASN A 171 -32.85 16.95 18.03
CA ASN A 171 -34.14 17.49 18.42
C ASN A 171 -34.73 18.41 17.33
N ARG A 172 -33.89 19.24 16.70
CA ARG A 172 -34.30 20.08 15.57
C ARG A 172 -34.75 19.24 14.37
N ALA A 173 -33.99 18.22 14.00
CA ALA A 173 -34.34 17.32 12.89
C ALA A 173 -35.65 16.58 13.12
N THR A 174 -35.94 16.16 14.37
CA THR A 174 -37.21 15.53 14.73
C THR A 174 -38.38 16.50 14.55
N ARG A 175 -38.25 17.72 15.10
CA ARG A 175 -39.32 18.73 15.01
C ARG A 175 -39.57 19.31 13.63
N THR A 176 -38.56 19.31 12.76
CA THR A 176 -38.76 19.71 11.35
C THR A 176 -39.58 18.69 10.56
N ARG A 177 -39.57 17.43 10.97
CA ARG A 177 -40.39 16.38 10.35
C ARG A 177 -41.79 16.32 10.95
N ASP A 178 -41.91 16.49 12.25
CA ASP A 178 -43.14 16.52 13.01
C ASP A 178 -43.06 17.58 14.12
N ALA A 179 -43.78 18.69 13.94
CA ALA A 179 -43.77 19.81 14.89
C ALA A 179 -44.34 19.44 16.27
N SER A 180 -45.16 18.38 16.32
CA SER A 180 -45.79 17.87 17.55
C SER A 180 -44.90 16.84 18.29
N ALA A 181 -43.82 16.35 17.67
CA ALA A 181 -42.98 15.32 18.25
C ALA A 181 -42.36 15.78 19.58
N PRO A 182 -42.32 14.93 20.60
CA PRO A 182 -41.62 15.23 21.83
C PRO A 182 -40.09 15.34 21.60
N LEU A 183 -39.42 16.13 22.44
CA LEU A 183 -37.95 16.20 22.38
C LEU A 183 -37.35 14.83 22.76
N THR A 184 -36.52 14.29 21.90
CA THR A 184 -35.77 13.05 22.19
C THR A 184 -34.77 13.28 23.31
N TYR A 185 -34.09 14.42 23.28
CA TYR A 185 -33.21 14.85 24.35
C TYR A 185 -33.85 16.00 25.13
N SER A 186 -34.08 15.77 26.43
CA SER A 186 -34.66 16.78 27.29
C SER A 186 -33.72 17.98 27.47
N ILE A 187 -34.30 19.14 27.76
CA ILE A 187 -33.54 20.37 28.03
C ILE A 187 -32.60 20.17 29.21
N SER A 188 -33.03 19.48 30.26
CA SER A 188 -32.21 19.16 31.42
C SER A 188 -31.00 18.29 31.07
N LYS A 189 -31.17 17.34 30.16
CA LYS A 189 -30.05 16.52 29.65
C LYS A 189 -29.02 17.37 28.91
N ILE A 190 -29.46 18.23 28.01
CA ILE A 190 -28.58 19.15 27.26
C ILE A 190 -27.80 20.09 28.19
N TYR A 191 -28.48 20.70 29.15
CA TYR A 191 -27.84 21.56 30.12
C TYR A 191 -26.88 20.84 31.08
N GLY A 192 -27.25 19.63 31.50
CA GLY A 192 -26.38 18.81 32.33
C GLY A 192 -25.09 18.43 31.61
N THR A 193 -25.18 18.09 30.30
CA THR A 193 -24.00 17.83 29.46
C THR A 193 -23.16 19.08 29.22
N LEU A 194 -23.83 20.24 28.95
CA LEU A 194 -23.14 21.52 28.72
C LEU A 194 -22.34 21.98 29.94
N ASN A 195 -22.90 21.80 31.16
CA ASN A 195 -22.27 22.23 32.41
C ASN A 195 -21.28 21.20 32.98
N GLY A 196 -20.96 20.13 32.23
CA GLY A 196 -20.01 19.12 32.72
C GLY A 196 -20.50 18.34 33.94
N GLY A 197 -21.79 18.01 33.97
CA GLY A 197 -22.33 17.14 35.03
C GLY A 197 -21.69 15.76 35.06
N ASP A 198 -22.15 14.90 36.00
CA ASP A 198 -21.60 13.54 36.15
C ASP A 198 -21.49 12.82 34.81
N PRO A 199 -20.27 12.43 34.38
CA PRO A 199 -20.04 11.79 33.08
C PRO A 199 -20.83 10.49 32.85
N ASN A 200 -21.22 9.81 33.92
CA ASN A 200 -22.04 8.58 33.85
C ASN A 200 -23.49 8.90 33.48
N ILE A 201 -23.96 10.12 33.82
CA ILE A 201 -25.33 10.56 33.55
C ILE A 201 -25.35 11.44 32.29
N TYR A 202 -24.34 12.27 32.11
CA TYR A 202 -24.22 13.27 31.02
C TYR A 202 -22.95 13.03 30.20
N PRO A 203 -22.81 11.89 29.51
CA PRO A 203 -21.63 11.59 28.73
C PRO A 203 -21.44 12.56 27.58
N ASN A 204 -20.21 13.03 27.40
CA ASN A 204 -19.79 13.87 26.28
C ASN A 204 -18.38 13.44 25.86
N VAL A 205 -18.27 12.23 25.32
CA VAL A 205 -16.99 11.61 24.98
C VAL A 205 -16.81 11.64 23.48
N ASN A 206 -15.67 12.11 23.03
CA ASN A 206 -15.23 11.94 21.66
C ASN A 206 -14.50 10.58 21.55
N TRP A 207 -15.24 9.55 21.18
CA TRP A 207 -14.71 8.19 21.05
C TRP A 207 -13.58 8.06 20.05
N TYR A 208 -13.52 8.92 19.05
CA TYR A 208 -12.42 8.92 18.10
C TYR A 208 -11.10 9.26 18.80
N ASN A 209 -11.08 10.33 19.58
CA ASN A 209 -9.88 10.77 20.28
C ASN A 209 -9.48 9.80 21.41
N GLU A 210 -10.45 9.07 21.99
CA GLU A 210 -10.16 8.10 23.03
C GLU A 210 -9.58 6.78 22.47
N LEU A 211 -10.00 6.39 21.27
CA LEU A 211 -9.65 5.08 20.69
C LEU A 211 -8.44 5.17 19.75
N PHE A 212 -8.25 6.28 19.05
CA PHE A 212 -7.21 6.44 18.05
C PHE A 212 -6.08 7.33 18.55
N LYS A 213 -4.87 6.98 18.16
CA LYS A 213 -3.68 7.79 18.43
C LYS A 213 -3.51 8.84 17.33
N ASP A 214 -3.01 10.02 17.69
CA ASP A 214 -2.73 11.10 16.74
C ASP A 214 -1.60 10.72 15.76
N TYR A 215 -0.69 9.84 16.17
CA TYR A 215 0.42 9.37 15.34
C TYR A 215 0.89 7.98 15.72
N THR A 216 1.54 7.33 14.78
CA THR A 216 2.18 6.02 14.95
C THR A 216 3.65 6.09 14.56
N LEU A 217 4.50 5.44 15.33
CA LEU A 217 5.92 5.26 15.02
C LEU A 217 6.12 3.93 14.31
N ASN A 218 6.65 3.97 13.10
CA ASN A 218 7.01 2.78 12.34
C ASN A 218 8.53 2.65 12.30
N ARG A 219 9.03 1.50 12.66
CA ARG A 219 10.47 1.18 12.65
C ARG A 219 10.71 -0.01 11.77
N LYS A 220 11.61 0.14 10.81
CA LYS A 220 12.02 -0.94 9.92
C LYS A 220 13.53 -1.14 10.01
N ALA A 221 13.94 -2.38 10.14
CA ALA A 221 15.35 -2.77 10.08
C ALA A 221 15.49 -3.90 9.06
N ASN A 222 16.40 -3.74 8.12
CA ASN A 222 16.68 -4.74 7.09
C ASN A 222 18.17 -5.01 7.02
N LEU A 223 18.57 -6.27 7.08
CA LEU A 223 19.94 -6.76 6.95
C LEU A 223 19.99 -7.71 5.78
N ASN A 224 20.84 -7.41 4.80
CA ASN A 224 21.06 -8.26 3.63
C ASN A 224 22.53 -8.67 3.53
N VAL A 225 22.73 -9.94 3.21
CA VAL A 225 24.06 -10.51 2.93
C VAL A 225 24.01 -11.19 1.57
N ASN A 226 24.89 -10.79 0.68
CA ASN A 226 24.97 -11.31 -0.68
C ASN A 226 26.41 -11.68 -1.01
N GLY A 227 26.62 -12.87 -1.58
CA GLY A 227 27.95 -13.33 -1.96
C GLY A 227 27.90 -14.70 -2.59
N GLY A 228 29.11 -15.24 -2.88
CA GLY A 228 29.23 -16.59 -3.40
C GLY A 228 30.42 -16.81 -4.31
N GLY A 229 30.65 -18.07 -4.62
CA GLY A 229 31.67 -18.54 -5.55
C GLY A 229 31.08 -19.01 -6.90
N ASP A 230 31.89 -19.79 -7.60
CA ASP A 230 31.46 -20.41 -8.87
C ASP A 230 30.45 -21.54 -8.68
N ILE A 231 30.50 -22.23 -7.53
CA ILE A 231 29.69 -23.42 -7.27
C ILE A 231 28.38 -23.05 -6.56
N ALA A 232 28.42 -22.07 -5.64
CA ALA A 232 27.27 -21.68 -4.88
C ALA A 232 27.25 -20.17 -4.67
N GLN A 233 26.07 -19.59 -4.82
CA GLN A 233 25.80 -18.17 -4.57
C GLN A 233 24.63 -18.08 -3.59
N TYR A 234 24.67 -17.08 -2.74
CA TYR A 234 23.64 -16.91 -1.71
C TYR A 234 23.21 -15.46 -1.58
N TYR A 235 21.93 -15.28 -1.30
CA TYR A 235 21.32 -14.04 -0.86
C TYR A 235 20.50 -14.34 0.40
N LEU A 236 20.82 -13.69 1.49
CA LEU A 236 20.11 -13.77 2.76
C LEU A 236 19.57 -12.40 3.12
N SER A 237 18.30 -12.34 3.45
CA SER A 237 17.66 -11.13 3.95
C SER A 237 16.92 -11.41 5.24
N VAL A 238 17.10 -10.53 6.22
CA VAL A 238 16.36 -10.53 7.47
C VAL A 238 15.79 -9.13 7.67
N SER A 239 14.47 -9.05 7.84
CA SER A 239 13.76 -7.81 8.09
C SER A 239 12.94 -7.87 9.36
N HIS A 240 12.87 -6.74 10.05
CA HIS A 240 12.00 -6.55 11.21
C HIS A 240 11.23 -5.24 11.03
N ASN A 241 9.92 -5.33 11.15
CA ASN A 241 8.99 -4.21 11.04
C ASN A 241 8.14 -4.13 12.31
N ASN A 242 8.01 -2.94 12.88
CA ASN A 242 7.18 -2.65 14.06
C ASN A 242 6.48 -1.31 13.91
#